data_8f8bb51845eb3c2182e1d600d63d354b
#
_entry.id   8f8bb51845eb3c2182e1d600d63d354b
#
_cell.length_a   1.000
_cell.length_b   1.000
_cell.length_c   1.000
_cell.angle_alpha   90.00
_cell.angle_beta   90.00
_cell.angle_gamma   90.00
#
_symmetry.space_group_name_H-M   'P 1'
#
loop_
_entity.id
_entity.type
_entity.pdbx_description
1 polymer ?
#
loop_
_entity_poly.entity_id
_entity_poly.type
_entity_poly.pdbx_seq_one_letter_code
_entity_poly.pdbx_strand_id
1 'polypeptide(L)'
;MAKERWTPSGIWLESRSFSDQGYGPVPSRWKGKCQVGPDWGSNNCSRKIIGARFYTAGVAEKYLKADSLSPRDHAGHDTHTASTAAGSTVEASFHGLAAGVARGGAPRARIAIYKSLWSDAGIGSTASVLGAIDDAIHIDMFLL
;
A
#
# COMPACT_ATOMS: atom_id res chain seq x y z
N MET A 1 -2.37 -1.28 -19.60
CA MET A 1 -1.38 -1.05 -18.53
C MET A 1 -2.12 -0.70 -17.26
N ALA A 2 -1.97 -1.49 -16.19
CA ALA A 2 -2.62 -1.20 -14.91
C ALA A 2 -1.79 -0.15 -14.19
N LYS A 3 -2.40 0.99 -13.86
CA LYS A 3 -1.77 2.07 -13.09
C LYS A 3 -1.54 1.61 -11.64
N GLU A 4 -0.45 2.04 -11.08
CA GLU A 4 -0.14 1.87 -9.66
C GLU A 4 -1.05 2.75 -8.81
N ARG A 5 -1.27 2.35 -7.55
CA ARG A 5 -2.18 3.08 -6.66
C ARG A 5 -1.48 3.51 -5.39
N TRP A 6 -1.80 4.70 -4.97
CA TRP A 6 -1.32 5.35 -3.76
C TRP A 6 -2.23 5.02 -2.57
N THR A 7 -1.63 4.69 -1.41
CA THR A 7 -2.34 4.37 -0.17
C THR A 7 -1.77 5.20 0.99
N PRO A 8 -2.53 6.16 1.55
CA PRO A 8 -2.02 7.13 2.51
C PRO A 8 -1.87 6.65 3.96
N SER A 9 -2.59 5.61 4.43
CA SER A 9 -2.47 5.07 5.79
C SER A 9 -1.72 3.73 5.87
N GLY A 10 -1.29 3.19 4.74
CA GLY A 10 -0.49 1.97 4.68
C GLY A 10 -1.22 0.77 4.07
N ILE A 11 -0.76 -0.44 4.38
CA ILE A 11 -1.36 -1.68 3.86
C ILE A 11 -1.16 -2.85 4.83
N TRP A 12 -2.17 -3.71 4.93
CA TRP A 12 -2.08 -5.02 5.57
C TRP A 12 -1.68 -6.06 4.53
N LEU A 13 -0.37 -6.26 4.42
CA LEU A 13 0.24 -7.01 3.32
C LEU A 13 -0.10 -8.51 3.31
N GLU A 14 -0.47 -9.07 4.47
CA GLU A 14 -0.81 -10.49 4.60
C GLU A 14 -2.20 -10.84 4.04
N SER A 15 -3.00 -9.84 3.70
CA SER A 15 -4.28 -10.06 3.04
C SER A 15 -4.09 -10.82 1.72
N ARG A 16 -4.88 -11.87 1.50
CA ARG A 16 -4.90 -12.61 0.23
C ARG A 16 -5.18 -11.73 -0.98
N SER A 17 -5.83 -10.60 -0.77
CA SER A 17 -6.05 -9.58 -1.81
C SER A 17 -4.77 -8.99 -2.37
N PHE A 18 -3.63 -9.18 -1.68
CA PHE A 18 -2.32 -8.71 -2.15
C PHE A 18 -1.37 -9.84 -2.51
N SER A 19 -1.90 -11.04 -2.70
CA SER A 19 -1.13 -12.17 -3.23
C SER A 19 -0.50 -11.82 -4.57
N ASP A 20 0.77 -12.13 -4.73
CA ASP A 20 1.53 -11.96 -5.97
C ASP A 20 1.57 -13.22 -6.85
N GLN A 21 0.75 -14.21 -6.53
CA GLN A 21 0.67 -15.43 -7.32
C GLN A 21 0.31 -15.14 -8.77
N GLY A 22 1.09 -15.68 -9.69
CA GLY A 22 0.90 -15.47 -11.13
C GLY A 22 1.37 -14.11 -11.65
N TYR A 23 2.11 -13.32 -10.83
CA TYR A 23 2.81 -12.12 -11.29
C TYR A 23 4.21 -12.47 -11.80
N GLY A 24 4.59 -11.87 -12.93
CA GLY A 24 5.97 -11.87 -13.41
C GLY A 24 6.88 -11.01 -12.53
N PRO A 25 8.18 -10.90 -12.89
CA PRO A 25 9.13 -10.07 -12.14
C PRO A 25 8.67 -8.61 -12.10
N VAL A 26 9.14 -7.87 -11.09
CA VAL A 26 8.95 -6.41 -11.01
C VAL A 26 9.60 -5.77 -12.25
N PRO A 27 8.92 -4.85 -12.95
CA PRO A 27 9.48 -4.21 -14.14
C PRO A 27 10.81 -3.51 -13.85
N SER A 28 11.81 -3.67 -14.73
CA SER A 28 13.13 -3.07 -14.54
C SER A 28 13.12 -1.53 -14.51
N ARG A 29 12.09 -0.92 -15.06
CA ARG A 29 11.87 0.54 -15.01
C ARG A 29 11.43 1.04 -13.62
N TRP A 30 10.92 0.16 -12.74
CA TRP A 30 10.53 0.53 -11.39
C TRP A 30 11.73 1.01 -10.57
N LYS A 31 11.64 2.19 -9.97
CA LYS A 31 12.71 2.82 -9.19
C LYS A 31 12.34 3.00 -7.71
N GLY A 32 11.15 2.54 -7.32
CA GLY A 32 10.69 2.63 -5.93
C GLY A 32 11.49 1.77 -4.96
N LYS A 33 11.23 1.97 -3.69
CA LYS A 33 11.94 1.33 -2.58
C LYS A 33 10.98 0.58 -1.68
N CYS A 34 11.48 -0.45 -1.01
CA CYS A 34 10.84 -1.11 0.12
C CYS A 34 11.53 -0.61 1.39
N GLN A 35 10.94 0.40 2.04
CA GLN A 35 11.50 1.01 3.26
C GLN A 35 11.20 0.10 4.45
N VAL A 36 12.25 -0.20 5.22
CA VAL A 36 12.16 -1.04 6.42
C VAL A 36 11.62 -0.24 7.60
N GLY A 37 10.83 -0.87 8.45
CA GLY A 37 10.29 -0.35 9.70
C GLY A 37 10.20 -1.44 10.77
N PRO A 38 9.75 -1.12 11.99
CA PRO A 38 9.73 -2.08 13.10
C PRO A 38 9.00 -3.38 12.81
N ASP A 39 7.91 -3.34 12.07
CA ASP A 39 7.05 -4.46 11.68
C ASP A 39 7.00 -4.64 10.15
N TRP A 40 8.01 -4.13 9.44
CA TRP A 40 8.12 -4.19 7.99
C TRP A 40 9.55 -4.44 7.54
N GLY A 41 9.85 -5.67 7.15
CA GLY A 41 11.16 -6.06 6.63
C GLY A 41 11.34 -5.77 5.14
N SER A 42 12.58 -5.84 4.67
CA SER A 42 12.92 -5.67 3.24
C SER A 42 12.21 -6.68 2.31
N ASN A 43 11.85 -7.85 2.84
CA ASN A 43 11.19 -8.92 2.10
C ASN A 43 9.64 -8.79 2.09
N ASN A 44 9.08 -7.74 2.70
CA ASN A 44 7.64 -7.53 2.73
C ASN A 44 7.08 -6.95 1.41
N CYS A 45 7.92 -6.36 0.57
CA CYS A 45 7.54 -6.09 -0.80
C CYS A 45 7.55 -7.37 -1.64
N SER A 46 6.64 -7.43 -2.59
CA SER A 46 6.38 -8.60 -3.42
C SER A 46 6.28 -8.20 -4.89
N ARG A 47 5.86 -9.11 -5.74
CA ARG A 47 5.55 -8.79 -7.14
C ARG A 47 4.22 -8.05 -7.29
N LYS A 48 3.38 -8.04 -6.25
CA LYS A 48 2.13 -7.28 -6.16
C LYS A 48 2.34 -5.94 -5.50
N ILE A 49 2.95 -5.94 -4.29
CA ILE A 49 3.34 -4.74 -3.56
C ILE A 49 4.80 -4.46 -3.91
N ILE A 50 5.04 -3.64 -4.92
CA ILE A 50 6.39 -3.44 -5.49
C ILE A 50 7.20 -2.36 -4.81
N GLY A 51 6.58 -1.58 -3.91
CA GLY A 51 7.25 -0.53 -3.13
C GLY A 51 6.43 -0.13 -1.93
N ALA A 52 7.13 0.36 -0.91
CA ALA A 52 6.51 0.82 0.32
C ALA A 52 7.39 1.89 0.98
N ARG A 53 6.79 3.02 1.35
CA ARG A 53 7.45 4.13 2.04
C ARG A 53 6.52 4.74 3.08
N PHE A 54 7.07 5.48 4.03
CA PHE A 54 6.31 6.26 5.00
C PHE A 54 6.93 7.62 5.24
N TYR A 55 6.11 8.61 5.61
CA TYR A 55 6.46 10.02 5.70
C TYR A 55 5.96 10.60 7.01
N THR A 56 6.88 11.14 7.81
CA THR A 56 6.62 11.64 9.17
C THR A 56 6.78 13.15 9.31
N ALA A 57 7.25 13.83 8.27
CA ALA A 57 7.55 15.26 8.31
C ALA A 57 6.34 16.08 8.78
N GLY A 58 6.50 16.88 9.82
CA GLY A 58 5.45 17.74 10.36
C GLY A 58 4.30 17.02 11.08
N VAL A 59 4.36 15.70 11.26
CA VAL A 59 3.39 14.94 12.04
C VAL A 59 3.79 14.96 13.51
N ALA A 60 2.84 15.30 14.40
CA ALA A 60 3.13 15.36 15.83
C ALA A 60 3.44 13.96 16.39
N GLU A 61 4.47 13.89 17.25
CA GLU A 61 5.02 12.64 17.80
C GLU A 61 3.97 11.73 18.47
N LYS A 62 2.96 12.32 19.10
CA LYS A 62 1.87 11.56 19.73
C LYS A 62 1.11 10.66 18.75
N TYR A 63 0.95 11.07 17.49
CA TYR A 63 0.30 10.27 16.46
C TYR A 63 1.24 9.21 15.86
N LEU A 64 2.52 9.53 15.76
CA LEU A 64 3.55 8.58 15.34
C LEU A 64 3.74 7.46 16.37
N LYS A 65 3.66 7.78 17.67
CA LYS A 65 3.73 6.79 18.77
C LYS A 65 2.49 5.92 18.89
N ALA A 66 1.34 6.39 18.40
CA ALA A 66 0.09 5.63 18.39
C ALA A 66 -0.01 4.65 17.21
N ASP A 67 1.01 4.64 16.36
CA ASP A 67 1.07 3.82 15.14
C ASP A 67 2.48 3.21 15.02
N SER A 68 2.72 2.37 14.03
CA SER A 68 4.05 1.85 13.73
C SER A 68 4.75 2.73 12.68
N LEU A 69 6.04 3.05 12.90
CA LEU A 69 6.88 3.74 11.93
C LEU A 69 7.24 2.82 10.76
N SER A 70 6.23 2.39 10.07
CA SER A 70 6.31 1.44 8.94
C SER A 70 5.19 1.70 7.93
N PRO A 71 5.27 1.11 6.73
CA PRO A 71 4.20 1.16 5.74
C PRO A 71 2.94 0.36 6.11
N ARG A 72 2.89 -0.28 7.29
CA ARG A 72 1.77 -1.10 7.73
C ARG A 72 0.54 -0.24 8.03
N ASP A 73 -0.62 -0.75 7.65
CA ASP A 73 -1.93 -0.16 7.96
C ASP A 73 -2.45 -0.70 9.30
N HIS A 74 -2.74 0.19 10.22
CA HIS A 74 -3.33 -0.14 11.52
C HIS A 74 -4.84 0.21 11.59
N ALA A 75 -5.30 1.15 10.76
CA ALA A 75 -6.70 1.57 10.70
C ALA A 75 -7.56 0.66 9.81
N GLY A 76 -6.95 -0.01 8.83
CA GLY A 76 -7.63 -0.88 7.88
C GLY A 76 -8.31 -0.17 6.71
N HIS A 77 -8.43 1.16 6.75
CA HIS A 77 -9.13 1.93 5.71
C HIS A 77 -8.44 1.80 4.35
N ASP A 78 -7.13 2.00 4.29
CA ASP A 78 -6.40 1.98 3.03
C ASP A 78 -6.18 0.56 2.50
N THR A 79 -6.07 -0.42 3.37
CA THR A 79 -6.13 -1.83 3.00
C THR A 79 -7.43 -2.15 2.25
N HIS A 80 -8.55 -1.64 2.76
CA HIS A 80 -9.86 -1.80 2.12
C HIS A 80 -9.89 -1.07 0.76
N THR A 81 -9.51 0.20 0.70
CA THR A 81 -9.52 0.96 -0.55
C THR A 81 -8.55 0.40 -1.59
N ALA A 82 -7.35 -0.02 -1.18
CA ALA A 82 -6.37 -0.65 -2.07
C ALA A 82 -6.86 -1.99 -2.62
N SER A 83 -7.50 -2.81 -1.78
CA SER A 83 -8.06 -4.09 -2.23
C SER A 83 -9.24 -3.90 -3.18
N THR A 84 -10.10 -2.91 -2.92
CA THR A 84 -11.19 -2.55 -3.83
C THR A 84 -10.66 -2.05 -5.18
N ALA A 85 -9.59 -1.29 -5.15
CA ALA A 85 -9.00 -0.72 -6.36
C ALA A 85 -8.22 -1.75 -7.18
N ALA A 86 -7.37 -2.54 -6.53
CA ALA A 86 -6.36 -3.35 -7.19
C ALA A 86 -6.13 -4.73 -6.53
N GLY A 87 -7.05 -5.20 -5.68
CA GLY A 87 -6.94 -6.51 -5.05
C GLY A 87 -6.83 -7.64 -6.08
N SER A 88 -5.91 -8.57 -5.83
CA SER A 88 -5.80 -9.81 -6.59
C SER A 88 -7.08 -10.63 -6.51
N THR A 89 -7.31 -11.48 -7.48
CA THR A 89 -8.46 -12.39 -7.49
C THR A 89 -8.31 -13.43 -6.38
N VAL A 90 -9.30 -13.52 -5.50
CA VAL A 90 -9.32 -14.45 -4.36
C VAL A 90 -10.70 -15.09 -4.19
N GLU A 91 -10.73 -16.35 -3.76
CA GLU A 91 -11.97 -16.97 -3.30
C GLU A 91 -12.34 -16.38 -1.94
N ALA A 92 -13.57 -15.97 -1.79
CA ALA A 92 -14.09 -15.33 -0.60
C ALA A 92 -15.54 -15.78 -0.32
N SER A 93 -15.90 -15.69 0.96
CA SER A 93 -17.29 -15.82 1.41
C SER A 93 -17.51 -14.90 2.60
N PHE A 94 -18.74 -14.46 2.80
CA PHE A 94 -19.11 -13.69 3.97
C PHE A 94 -19.87 -14.61 4.94
N HIS A 95 -19.21 -14.99 6.06
CA HIS A 95 -19.78 -15.92 7.06
C HIS A 95 -20.37 -17.22 6.46
N GLY A 96 -19.69 -17.78 5.46
CA GLY A 96 -20.17 -18.98 4.76
C GLY A 96 -21.27 -18.72 3.72
N LEU A 97 -21.74 -17.49 3.61
CA LEU A 97 -22.70 -17.04 2.60
C LEU A 97 -21.99 -16.35 1.43
N ALA A 98 -22.69 -16.20 0.32
CA ALA A 98 -22.19 -15.50 -0.86
C ALA A 98 -20.77 -15.97 -1.28
N ALA A 99 -20.53 -17.29 -1.23
CA ALA A 99 -19.27 -17.86 -1.69
C ALA A 99 -19.05 -17.53 -3.18
N GLY A 100 -17.86 -17.08 -3.51
CA GLY A 100 -17.53 -16.68 -4.87
C GLY A 100 -16.12 -16.09 -4.99
N VAL A 101 -15.89 -15.37 -6.06
CA VAL A 101 -14.60 -14.75 -6.37
C VAL A 101 -14.68 -13.25 -6.14
N ALA A 102 -13.86 -12.74 -5.23
CA ALA A 102 -13.65 -11.31 -5.03
C ALA A 102 -12.39 -10.84 -5.77
N ARG A 103 -12.43 -9.61 -6.29
CA ARG A 103 -11.28 -8.96 -6.94
C ARG A 103 -11.44 -7.44 -6.93
N GLY A 104 -10.35 -6.73 -7.00
CA GLY A 104 -10.35 -5.28 -7.22
C GLY A 104 -10.71 -4.90 -8.67
N GLY A 105 -10.94 -3.61 -8.89
CA GLY A 105 -11.24 -3.06 -10.23
C GLY A 105 -10.12 -3.30 -11.25
N ALA A 106 -8.86 -3.32 -10.79
CA ALA A 106 -7.68 -3.61 -11.60
C ALA A 106 -6.84 -4.74 -10.96
N PRO A 107 -7.30 -6.00 -10.96
CA PRO A 107 -6.70 -7.07 -10.15
C PRO A 107 -5.27 -7.42 -10.55
N ARG A 108 -4.85 -7.09 -11.75
CA ARG A 108 -3.47 -7.29 -12.24
C ARG A 108 -2.56 -6.07 -12.05
N ALA A 109 -3.08 -4.95 -11.51
CA ALA A 109 -2.25 -3.81 -11.16
C ALA A 109 -1.31 -4.16 -10.01
N ARG A 110 -0.13 -3.56 -10.01
CA ARG A 110 0.80 -3.57 -8.89
C ARG A 110 0.50 -2.38 -7.98
N ILE A 111 0.96 -2.44 -6.75
CA ILE A 111 0.68 -1.42 -5.72
C ILE A 111 2.02 -0.89 -5.21
N ALA A 112 2.10 0.42 -5.05
CA ALA A 112 3.13 1.10 -4.29
C ALA A 112 2.47 1.88 -3.14
N ILE A 113 3.02 1.76 -1.94
CA ILE A 113 2.49 2.32 -0.70
C ILE A 113 3.31 3.54 -0.32
N TYR A 114 2.62 4.65 -0.01
CA TYR A 114 3.20 5.92 0.43
C TYR A 114 2.44 6.40 1.66
N LYS A 115 2.72 5.77 2.83
CA LYS A 115 2.02 6.08 4.08
C LYS A 115 2.38 7.48 4.55
N SER A 116 1.38 8.36 4.61
CA SER A 116 1.51 9.76 5.05
C SER A 116 0.48 10.15 6.11
N LEU A 117 -0.48 9.24 6.40
CA LEU A 117 -1.48 9.40 7.44
C LEU A 117 -1.24 8.38 8.56
N TRP A 118 -1.45 8.83 9.79
CA TRP A 118 -1.04 8.14 11.01
C TRP A 118 -2.17 8.04 12.01
N SER A 119 -2.15 7.02 12.85
CA SER A 119 -3.18 6.63 13.80
C SER A 119 -4.53 6.32 13.14
N ASP A 120 -5.46 5.78 13.92
CA ASP A 120 -6.83 5.49 13.45
C ASP A 120 -7.61 6.75 13.03
N ALA A 121 -7.15 7.92 13.46
CA ALA A 121 -7.74 9.20 13.08
C ALA A 121 -7.28 9.70 11.70
N GLY A 122 -6.34 9.03 11.04
CA GLY A 122 -5.85 9.41 9.72
C GLY A 122 -5.16 10.78 9.69
N ILE A 123 -4.34 11.08 10.70
CA ILE A 123 -3.68 12.38 10.84
C ILE A 123 -2.40 12.42 10.01
N GLY A 124 -2.31 13.40 9.13
CA GLY A 124 -1.10 13.76 8.39
C GLY A 124 -0.77 15.23 8.54
N SER A 125 0.33 15.63 7.95
CA SER A 125 0.68 17.04 7.73
C SER A 125 0.76 17.36 6.25
N THR A 126 0.70 18.63 5.89
CA THR A 126 0.93 19.06 4.51
C THR A 126 2.28 18.56 4.00
N ALA A 127 3.32 18.58 4.84
CA ALA A 127 4.67 18.13 4.47
C ALA A 127 4.73 16.61 4.22
N SER A 128 4.07 15.79 5.08
CA SER A 128 4.05 14.34 4.88
C SER A 128 3.28 13.94 3.62
N VAL A 129 2.11 14.58 3.39
CA VAL A 129 1.27 14.27 2.23
C VAL A 129 1.91 14.74 0.93
N LEU A 130 2.41 15.97 0.87
CA LEU A 130 3.07 16.47 -0.34
C LEU A 130 4.35 15.69 -0.66
N GLY A 131 5.15 15.34 0.34
CA GLY A 131 6.34 14.50 0.12
C GLY A 131 5.99 13.11 -0.42
N ALA A 132 4.89 12.53 0.03
CA ALA A 132 4.40 11.26 -0.49
C ALA A 132 3.92 11.35 -1.94
N ILE A 133 3.19 12.41 -2.28
CA ILE A 133 2.72 12.68 -3.65
C ILE A 133 3.91 12.95 -4.58
N ASP A 134 4.85 13.77 -4.14
CA ASP A 134 6.04 14.14 -4.92
C ASP A 134 6.87 12.90 -5.28
N ASP A 135 7.15 12.06 -4.29
CA ASP A 135 7.85 10.79 -4.54
C ASP A 135 7.06 9.84 -5.45
N ALA A 136 5.75 9.77 -5.29
CA ALA A 136 4.90 8.94 -6.16
C ALA A 136 4.98 9.43 -7.62
N ILE A 137 4.88 10.74 -7.85
CA ILE A 137 5.00 11.33 -9.19
C ILE A 137 6.39 11.09 -9.79
N HIS A 138 7.46 11.30 -9.03
CA HIS A 138 8.83 11.14 -9.52
C HIS A 138 9.16 9.68 -9.88
N ILE A 139 8.63 8.72 -9.14
CA ILE A 139 8.84 7.30 -9.39
C ILE A 139 7.97 6.82 -10.56
N ASP A 140 6.75 7.35 -10.69
CA ASP A 140 5.77 6.96 -11.70
C ASP A 140 5.92 7.71 -13.03
N MET A 141 6.56 8.88 -13.06
CA MET A 141 6.77 9.66 -14.30
C MET A 141 7.52 8.89 -15.40
N PHE A 142 8.20 7.80 -15.05
CA PHE A 142 8.85 6.91 -16.01
C PHE A 142 7.97 5.70 -16.42
N LEU A 143 6.69 5.68 -16.04
CA LEU A 143 5.75 4.59 -16.30
C LEU A 143 4.71 4.89 -17.39
N LEU A 144 4.82 6.03 -18.06
CA LEU A 144 4.01 6.42 -19.23
C LEU A 144 4.58 5.83 -20.52
#